data_3a1910cead869937024da4a83500b6b5
#
_entry.id   3a1910cead869937024da4a83500b6b5
#
_cell.length_a   1.000
_cell.length_b   1.000
_cell.length_c   1.000
_cell.angle_alpha   90.00
_cell.angle_beta   90.00
_cell.angle_gamma   90.00
#
_symmetry.space_group_name_H-M   'P 1'
#
loop_
_entity.id
_entity.type
_entity.pdbx_description
1 polymer ?
#
loop_
_entity_poly.entity_id
_entity_poly.type
_entity_poly.pdbx_seq_one_letter_code
_entity_poly.pdbx_strand_id
1 'polypeptide(L)'
;MRVACEEDIFFILALEKDPSNIFIHSWNEATHRANMHNPKYHYFIAEDVEQTSLGYAILIEDEIGRIEWKRIIVARRGDGIGSAFMAAVLDYILTEGQAKTVWLDVYERNDRARHVYEKLGFVETGEDLEKVPGERLVIMQCRQPHIQ
;
A
#
# COMPACT_ATOMS: atom_id res chain seq x y z
N MET A 1 -3.24 -13.64 -1.88
CA MET A 1 -2.92 -12.64 -0.82
C MET A 1 -3.37 -13.18 0.53
N ARG A 2 -2.67 -12.85 1.58
CA ARG A 2 -3.03 -13.21 2.96
C ARG A 2 -2.65 -12.09 3.92
N VAL A 3 -3.20 -12.14 5.13
CA VAL A 3 -2.80 -11.24 6.22
C VAL A 3 -1.40 -11.65 6.69
N ALA A 4 -0.54 -10.65 6.95
CA ALA A 4 0.81 -10.90 7.44
C ALA A 4 0.81 -11.31 8.91
N CYS A 5 1.84 -12.04 9.32
CA CYS A 5 2.13 -12.37 10.71
C CYS A 5 3.55 -11.94 11.07
N GLU A 6 3.92 -12.07 12.34
CA GLU A 6 5.24 -11.59 12.80
C GLU A 6 6.42 -12.27 12.07
N GLU A 7 6.24 -13.51 11.61
CA GLU A 7 7.27 -14.21 10.85
C GLU A 7 7.61 -13.55 9.53
N ASP A 8 6.71 -12.72 8.99
CA ASP A 8 6.92 -12.01 7.74
C ASP A 8 7.80 -10.76 7.88
N ILE A 9 8.12 -10.33 9.10
CA ILE A 9 8.86 -9.08 9.35
C ILE A 9 10.22 -9.09 8.66
N PHE A 10 10.93 -10.20 8.68
CA PHE A 10 12.26 -10.26 8.05
C PHE A 10 12.19 -10.10 6.53
N PHE A 11 11.18 -10.67 5.90
CA PHE A 11 10.91 -10.47 4.47
C PHE A 11 10.62 -9.00 4.17
N ILE A 12 9.77 -8.36 4.98
CA ILE A 12 9.42 -6.94 4.84
C ILE A 12 10.65 -6.07 4.97
N LEU A 13 11.48 -6.29 6.00
CA LEU A 13 12.70 -5.52 6.21
C LEU A 13 13.69 -5.67 5.05
N ALA A 14 13.81 -6.88 4.51
CA ALA A 14 14.68 -7.13 3.37
C ALA A 14 14.27 -6.34 2.13
N LEU A 15 12.95 -6.27 1.84
CA LEU A 15 12.43 -5.48 0.74
C LEU A 15 12.66 -3.98 0.96
N GLU A 16 12.48 -3.49 2.18
CA GLU A 16 12.66 -2.07 2.50
C GLU A 16 14.11 -1.61 2.37
N LYS A 17 15.05 -2.51 2.54
CA LYS A 17 16.49 -2.22 2.41
C LYS A 17 16.99 -2.28 0.98
N ASP A 18 16.19 -2.80 0.05
CA ASP A 18 16.61 -2.89 -1.35
C ASP A 18 16.81 -1.48 -1.93
N PRO A 19 18.00 -1.19 -2.48
CA PRO A 19 18.31 0.13 -3.04
C PRO A 19 17.38 0.58 -4.17
N SER A 20 16.68 -0.35 -4.82
CA SER A 20 15.71 -0.01 -5.87
C SER A 20 14.46 0.66 -5.33
N ASN A 21 14.20 0.61 -4.02
CA ASN A 21 13.03 1.20 -3.38
C ASN A 21 13.32 2.61 -2.86
N ILE A 22 13.65 3.53 -3.78
CA ILE A 22 14.14 4.90 -3.47
C ILE A 22 13.07 5.81 -2.85
N PHE A 23 11.77 5.48 -2.98
CA PHE A 23 10.69 6.30 -2.44
C PHE A 23 10.21 5.82 -1.07
N ILE A 24 10.88 4.82 -0.48
CA ILE A 24 10.45 4.21 0.77
C ILE A 24 11.28 4.73 1.94
N HIS A 25 10.59 5.16 3.00
CA HIS A 25 11.18 5.43 4.29
C HIS A 25 10.98 4.18 5.16
N SER A 26 12.03 3.38 5.31
CA SER A 26 11.94 2.12 6.05
C SER A 26 11.72 2.35 7.54
N TRP A 27 10.97 1.43 8.15
CA TRP A 27 10.82 1.36 9.61
C TRP A 27 11.69 0.21 10.15
N ASN A 28 12.05 0.28 11.42
CA ASN A 28 12.79 -0.80 12.05
C ASN A 28 11.86 -1.96 12.44
N GLU A 29 12.48 -3.08 12.86
CA GLU A 29 11.75 -4.28 13.27
C GLU A 29 10.75 -4.00 14.39
N ALA A 30 11.17 -3.25 15.42
CA ALA A 30 10.31 -2.93 16.57
C ALA A 30 9.07 -2.15 16.14
N THR A 31 9.21 -1.21 15.22
CA THR A 31 8.10 -0.42 14.69
C THR A 31 7.11 -1.30 13.91
N HIS A 32 7.60 -2.17 13.02
CA HIS A 32 6.73 -3.10 12.29
C HIS A 32 6.00 -4.06 13.23
N ARG A 33 6.69 -4.56 14.23
CA ARG A 33 6.10 -5.48 15.22
C ARG A 33 4.98 -4.80 16.01
N ALA A 34 5.22 -3.58 16.47
CA ALA A 34 4.20 -2.78 17.16
C ALA A 34 3.00 -2.48 16.26
N ASN A 35 3.25 -2.12 15.00
CA ASN A 35 2.19 -1.83 14.04
C ASN A 35 1.31 -3.06 13.78
N MET A 36 1.89 -4.24 13.69
CA MET A 36 1.12 -5.48 13.47
C MET A 36 0.16 -5.80 14.63
N HIS A 37 0.43 -5.30 15.84
CA HIS A 37 -0.45 -5.45 16.99
C HIS A 37 -1.47 -4.31 17.12
N ASN A 38 -1.37 -3.29 16.28
CA ASN A 38 -2.30 -2.17 16.28
C ASN A 38 -3.48 -2.49 15.32
N PRO A 39 -4.74 -2.52 15.81
CA PRO A 39 -5.89 -2.89 14.97
C PRO A 39 -6.16 -1.92 13.82
N LYS A 40 -5.58 -0.73 13.84
CA LYS A 40 -5.69 0.24 12.74
C LYS A 40 -4.76 -0.06 11.57
N TYR A 41 -3.75 -0.91 11.77
CA TYR A 41 -2.76 -1.26 10.76
C TYR A 41 -3.12 -2.60 10.13
N HIS A 42 -3.12 -2.65 8.81
CA HIS A 42 -3.41 -3.85 8.05
C HIS A 42 -2.19 -4.17 7.17
N TYR A 43 -1.54 -5.29 7.46
CA TYR A 43 -0.40 -5.79 6.70
C TYR A 43 -0.86 -6.98 5.87
N PHE A 44 -0.56 -6.95 4.58
CA PHE A 44 -0.88 -8.03 3.65
C PHE A 44 0.38 -8.53 2.97
N ILE A 45 0.40 -9.83 2.69
CA ILE A 45 1.47 -10.48 1.93
C ILE A 45 0.89 -10.98 0.61
N ALA A 46 1.58 -10.66 -0.49
CA ALA A 46 1.35 -11.32 -1.77
C ALA A 46 2.22 -12.56 -1.82
N GLU A 47 1.64 -13.69 -2.19
CA GLU A 47 2.41 -14.92 -2.37
C GLU A 47 1.94 -15.65 -3.63
N ASP A 48 2.83 -16.49 -4.18
CA ASP A 48 2.50 -17.31 -5.34
C ASP A 48 1.81 -18.62 -4.92
N VAL A 49 1.52 -19.48 -5.89
CA VAL A 49 0.86 -20.78 -5.65
C VAL A 49 1.69 -21.72 -4.79
N GLU A 50 3.00 -21.51 -4.72
CA GLU A 50 3.93 -22.29 -3.89
C GLU A 50 4.15 -21.67 -2.52
N GLN A 51 3.38 -20.60 -2.18
CA GLN A 51 3.47 -19.87 -0.93
C GLN A 51 4.79 -19.11 -0.75
N THR A 52 5.46 -18.78 -1.85
CA THR A 52 6.63 -17.89 -1.82
C THR A 52 6.14 -16.45 -1.71
N SER A 53 6.69 -15.69 -0.75
CA SER A 53 6.33 -14.30 -0.55
C SER A 53 6.88 -13.43 -1.68
N LEU A 54 6.02 -12.67 -2.34
CA LEU A 54 6.33 -11.83 -3.51
C LEU A 54 6.33 -10.34 -3.19
N GLY A 55 5.66 -9.93 -2.13
CA GLY A 55 5.55 -8.52 -1.77
C GLY A 55 4.71 -8.33 -0.53
N TYR A 56 4.58 -7.07 -0.09
CA TYR A 56 3.75 -6.71 1.04
C TYR A 56 3.09 -5.35 0.83
N ALA A 57 2.01 -5.12 1.58
CA ALA A 57 1.32 -3.84 1.61
C ALA A 57 0.96 -3.47 3.04
N ILE A 58 0.96 -2.17 3.33
CA ILE A 58 0.54 -1.62 4.63
C ILE A 58 -0.54 -0.59 4.38
N LEU A 59 -1.68 -0.78 5.04
CA LEU A 59 -2.81 0.15 5.04
C LEU A 59 -3.09 0.57 6.48
N ILE A 60 -3.47 1.83 6.68
CA ILE A 60 -3.71 2.39 8.01
C ILE A 60 -5.08 3.05 8.03
N GLU A 61 -5.93 2.61 8.96
CA GLU A 61 -7.23 3.23 9.18
C GLU A 61 -7.04 4.56 9.92
N ASP A 62 -7.45 5.68 9.33
CA ASP A 62 -7.31 7.02 9.92
C ASP A 62 -8.63 7.54 10.51
N GLU A 63 -9.75 7.27 9.83
CA GLU A 63 -11.10 7.61 10.28
C GLU A 63 -12.03 6.44 9.96
N ILE A 64 -13.23 6.44 10.53
CA ILE A 64 -14.22 5.39 10.25
C ILE A 64 -14.54 5.36 8.75
N GLY A 65 -14.25 4.23 8.13
CA GLY A 65 -14.49 3.98 6.72
C GLY A 65 -13.46 4.59 5.78
N ARG A 66 -12.37 5.18 6.32
CA ARG A 66 -11.30 5.78 5.53
C ARG A 66 -9.97 5.12 5.86
N ILE A 67 -9.26 4.64 4.84
CA ILE A 67 -7.99 3.93 4.99
C ILE A 67 -6.93 4.56 4.08
N GLU A 68 -5.75 4.84 4.65
CA GLU A 68 -4.58 5.25 3.88
C GLU A 68 -3.84 4.02 3.36
N TRP A 69 -3.57 3.97 2.07
CA TRP A 69 -2.62 3.01 1.51
C TRP A 69 -1.21 3.54 1.74
N LYS A 70 -0.57 3.07 2.80
CA LYS A 70 0.71 3.63 3.23
C LYS A 70 1.87 3.15 2.39
N ARG A 71 1.90 1.86 2.03
CA ARG A 71 3.08 1.28 1.38
C ARG A 71 2.71 0.03 0.60
N ILE A 72 3.36 -0.14 -0.56
CA ILE A 72 3.37 -1.39 -1.31
C ILE A 72 4.76 -1.60 -1.92
N ILE A 73 5.34 -2.78 -1.70
CA ILE A 73 6.59 -3.17 -2.33
C ILE A 73 6.45 -4.61 -2.83
N VAL A 74 6.92 -4.85 -4.05
CA VAL A 74 7.00 -6.19 -4.62
C VAL A 74 8.45 -6.55 -4.91
N ALA A 75 8.80 -7.83 -4.77
CA ALA A 75 10.17 -8.30 -4.93
C ALA A 75 10.66 -8.20 -6.38
N ARG A 76 9.76 -8.31 -7.36
CA ARG A 76 10.09 -8.18 -8.78
C ARG A 76 9.19 -7.15 -9.44
N ARG A 77 9.78 -6.28 -10.25
CA ARG A 77 9.06 -5.26 -11.01
C ARG A 77 8.83 -5.72 -12.45
N GLY A 78 7.76 -5.21 -13.07
CA GLY A 78 7.49 -5.44 -14.49
C GLY A 78 6.66 -6.68 -14.80
N ASP A 79 6.36 -7.52 -13.82
CA ASP A 79 5.59 -8.76 -13.98
C ASP A 79 4.08 -8.57 -13.78
N GLY A 80 3.63 -7.35 -13.50
CA GLY A 80 2.22 -7.09 -13.17
C GLY A 80 1.81 -7.55 -11.77
N ILE A 81 2.72 -8.07 -10.97
CA ILE A 81 2.45 -8.55 -9.60
C ILE A 81 1.93 -7.42 -8.71
N GLY A 82 2.57 -6.25 -8.77
CA GLY A 82 2.18 -5.10 -7.97
C GLY A 82 0.73 -4.67 -8.23
N SER A 83 0.36 -4.55 -9.50
CA SER A 83 -1.01 -4.17 -9.88
C SER A 83 -2.02 -5.22 -9.48
N ALA A 84 -1.72 -6.50 -9.69
CA ALA A 84 -2.61 -7.60 -9.32
C ALA A 84 -2.78 -7.69 -7.80
N PHE A 85 -1.70 -7.54 -7.05
CA PHE A 85 -1.73 -7.54 -5.60
C PHE A 85 -2.54 -6.38 -5.07
N MET A 86 -2.30 -5.17 -5.58
CA MET A 86 -3.03 -3.98 -5.16
C MET A 86 -4.53 -4.10 -5.47
N ALA A 87 -4.87 -4.64 -6.65
CA ALA A 87 -6.26 -4.89 -7.01
C ALA A 87 -6.94 -5.86 -6.03
N ALA A 88 -6.26 -6.93 -5.65
CA ALA A 88 -6.78 -7.91 -4.69
C ALA A 88 -7.00 -7.30 -3.31
N VAL A 89 -6.07 -6.50 -2.82
CA VAL A 89 -6.19 -5.82 -1.52
C VAL A 89 -7.32 -4.79 -1.55
N LEU A 90 -7.42 -4.00 -2.61
CA LEU A 90 -8.51 -3.02 -2.77
C LEU A 90 -9.87 -3.69 -2.77
N ASP A 91 -10.01 -4.78 -3.52
CA ASP A 91 -11.26 -5.54 -3.55
C ASP A 91 -11.65 -6.01 -2.15
N TYR A 92 -10.70 -6.62 -1.43
CA TYR A 92 -10.93 -7.09 -0.08
C TYR A 92 -11.34 -5.95 0.88
N ILE A 93 -10.59 -4.85 0.89
CA ILE A 93 -10.81 -3.73 1.82
C ILE A 93 -12.14 -3.01 1.52
N LEU A 94 -12.47 -2.82 0.25
CA LEU A 94 -13.67 -2.08 -0.15
C LEU A 94 -14.94 -2.92 -0.11
N THR A 95 -14.84 -4.25 -0.19
CA THR A 95 -16.01 -5.14 -0.18
C THR A 95 -16.25 -5.80 1.17
N GLU A 96 -15.20 -6.29 1.84
CA GLU A 96 -15.32 -7.04 3.09
C GLU A 96 -14.79 -6.29 4.31
N GLY A 97 -13.94 -5.30 4.10
CA GLY A 97 -13.22 -4.58 5.15
C GLY A 97 -13.92 -3.35 5.66
N GLN A 98 -15.13 -3.03 5.44
CA GLN A 98 -15.85 -1.84 5.93
C GLN A 98 -15.28 -0.48 5.49
N ALA A 99 -14.22 -0.45 4.68
CA ALA A 99 -13.69 0.80 4.16
C ALA A 99 -14.58 1.31 3.02
N LYS A 100 -14.86 2.62 3.02
CA LYS A 100 -15.59 3.29 1.95
C LYS A 100 -14.64 4.00 0.99
N THR A 101 -13.52 4.45 1.51
CA THR A 101 -12.51 5.22 0.75
C THR A 101 -11.12 4.73 1.11
N VAL A 102 -10.32 4.48 0.09
CA VAL A 102 -8.88 4.25 0.23
C VAL A 102 -8.18 5.42 -0.43
N TRP A 103 -7.23 6.03 0.28
CA TRP A 103 -6.46 7.15 -0.25
C TRP A 103 -4.96 6.87 -0.13
N LEU A 104 -4.18 7.54 -0.96
CA LEU A 104 -2.73 7.48 -0.92
C LEU A 104 -2.16 8.83 -1.32
N ASP A 105 -0.91 9.04 -0.97
CA ASP A 105 -0.11 10.10 -1.55
C ASP A 105 1.03 9.49 -2.38
N VAL A 106 1.44 10.20 -3.41
CA VAL A 106 2.50 9.78 -4.31
C VAL A 106 3.26 11.00 -4.80
N TYR A 107 4.58 10.89 -4.94
CA TYR A 107 5.37 11.96 -5.53
C TYR A 107 4.85 12.28 -6.94
N GLU A 108 4.65 13.56 -7.22
CA GLU A 108 4.21 14.00 -8.57
C GLU A 108 5.10 13.43 -9.67
N ARG A 109 6.41 13.37 -9.42
CA ARG A 109 7.42 12.86 -10.35
C ARG A 109 7.41 11.33 -10.52
N ASN A 110 6.65 10.61 -9.72
CA ASN A 110 6.54 9.16 -9.82
C ASN A 110 5.42 8.78 -10.80
N ASP A 111 5.65 9.03 -12.08
CA ASP A 111 4.66 8.83 -13.14
C ASP A 111 4.20 7.38 -13.25
N ARG A 112 5.11 6.43 -13.05
CA ARG A 112 4.81 5.00 -13.13
C ARG A 112 3.77 4.61 -12.07
N ALA A 113 3.98 5.01 -10.83
CA ALA A 113 3.05 4.70 -9.74
C ALA A 113 1.70 5.37 -9.97
N ARG A 114 1.70 6.64 -10.36
CA ARG A 114 0.46 7.39 -10.64
C ARG A 114 -0.36 6.71 -11.73
N HIS A 115 0.29 6.24 -12.79
CA HIS A 115 -0.38 5.54 -13.89
C HIS A 115 -1.01 4.23 -13.43
N VAL A 116 -0.30 3.45 -12.60
CA VAL A 116 -0.83 2.21 -12.00
C VAL A 116 -2.06 2.51 -11.15
N TYR A 117 -2.00 3.54 -10.31
CA TYR A 117 -3.11 3.91 -9.43
C TYR A 117 -4.34 4.37 -10.23
N GLU A 118 -4.13 5.16 -11.28
CA GLU A 118 -5.23 5.58 -12.16
C GLU A 118 -5.94 4.39 -12.80
N LYS A 119 -5.19 3.39 -13.25
CA LYS A 119 -5.77 2.16 -13.81
C LYS A 119 -6.60 1.38 -12.80
N LEU A 120 -6.26 1.47 -11.52
CA LEU A 120 -6.98 0.79 -10.44
C LEU A 120 -8.21 1.57 -9.95
N GLY A 121 -8.47 2.73 -10.51
CA GLY A 121 -9.63 3.54 -10.16
C GLY A 121 -9.35 4.68 -9.20
N PHE A 122 -8.10 4.94 -8.87
CA PHE A 122 -7.75 6.13 -8.08
C PHE A 122 -7.84 7.38 -8.93
N VAL A 123 -8.37 8.45 -8.35
CA VAL A 123 -8.44 9.77 -8.97
C VAL A 123 -7.74 10.78 -8.09
N GLU A 124 -7.10 11.77 -8.71
CA GLU A 124 -6.45 12.87 -7.99
C GLU A 124 -7.50 13.74 -7.31
N THR A 125 -7.33 13.97 -6.01
CA THR A 125 -8.26 14.78 -5.20
C THR A 125 -7.60 15.95 -4.52
N GLY A 126 -6.28 16.03 -4.49
CA GLY A 126 -5.57 17.11 -3.83
C GLY A 126 -4.07 16.97 -3.91
N GLU A 127 -3.38 17.77 -3.12
CA GLU A 127 -1.93 17.77 -3.04
C GLU A 127 -1.46 18.07 -1.61
N ASP A 128 -0.23 17.69 -1.32
CA ASP A 128 0.46 18.01 -0.07
C ASP A 128 1.83 18.59 -0.44
N LEU A 129 2.05 19.86 -0.10
CA LEU A 129 3.29 20.58 -0.36
C LEU A 129 4.20 20.68 0.86
N GLU A 130 3.74 20.20 2.01
CA GLU A 130 4.42 20.40 3.30
C GLU A 130 5.09 19.14 3.83
N LYS A 131 4.54 17.96 3.51
CA LYS A 131 5.01 16.68 4.07
C LYS A 131 6.47 16.41 3.77
N VAL A 132 6.91 16.68 2.53
CA VAL A 132 8.28 16.55 2.10
C VAL A 132 8.71 17.88 1.49
N PRO A 133 9.61 18.63 2.16
CA PRO A 133 10.05 19.94 1.65
C PRO A 133 10.61 19.85 0.23
N GLY A 134 10.14 20.73 -0.65
CA GLY A 134 10.58 20.79 -2.04
C GLY A 134 9.93 19.78 -2.98
N GLU A 135 9.02 18.95 -2.47
CA GLU A 135 8.31 17.94 -3.26
C GLU A 135 6.80 18.18 -3.24
N ARG A 136 6.16 18.01 -4.40
CA ARG A 136 4.71 17.97 -4.47
C ARG A 136 4.25 16.51 -4.37
N LEU A 137 3.43 16.22 -3.38
CA LEU A 137 2.75 14.93 -3.29
C LEU A 137 1.33 15.09 -3.85
N VAL A 138 0.94 14.18 -4.71
CA VAL A 138 -0.42 14.11 -5.25
C VAL A 138 -1.22 13.18 -4.35
N ILE A 139 -2.39 13.62 -3.92
CA ILE A 139 -3.33 12.80 -3.13
C ILE A 139 -4.33 12.18 -4.08
N MET A 140 -4.49 10.88 -4.01
CA MET A 140 -5.40 10.12 -4.85
C MET A 140 -6.35 9.28 -3.99
N GLN A 141 -7.59 9.08 -4.47
CA GLN A 141 -8.61 8.32 -3.76
C GLN A 141 -9.28 7.30 -4.67
N CYS A 142 -9.61 6.16 -4.07
CA CYS A 142 -10.47 5.13 -4.67
C CYS A 142 -11.62 4.86 -3.71
N ARG A 143 -12.85 4.88 -4.22
CA ARG A 143 -14.06 4.70 -3.41
C ARG A 143 -14.72 3.38 -3.73
N GLN A 144 -15.47 2.87 -2.74
CA GLN A 144 -16.35 1.74 -2.95
C GLN A 144 -17.32 2.06 -4.09
N PRO A 145 -17.50 1.16 -5.07
CA PRO A 145 -18.47 1.37 -6.13
C PRO A 145 -19.86 1.57 -5.54
N HIS A 146 -20.60 2.53 -6.09
CA HIS A 146 -22.02 2.68 -5.72
C HIS A 146 -22.79 1.48 -6.24
N ILE A 147 -23.38 0.74 -5.32
CA ILE A 147 -24.31 -0.32 -5.66
C ILE A 147 -25.66 0.38 -5.91
N GLN A 148 -26.09 0.34 -7.15
CA GLN A 148 -27.42 0.84 -7.51
C GLN A 148 -28.45 -0.26 -7.34
#